data_dc2f05c9c5f548f670d0625d795f7001
#
_entry.id   dc2f05c9c5f548f670d0625d795f7001
#
_cell.length_a   1.000
_cell.length_b   1.000
_cell.length_c   1.000
_cell.angle_alpha   90.00
_cell.angle_beta   90.00
_cell.angle_gamma   90.00
#
_symmetry.space_group_name_H-M   'P 1'
#
loop_
_entity.id
_entity.type
_entity.pdbx_description
1 polymer ?
#
loop_
_entity_poly.entity_id
_entity_poly.type
_entity_poly.pdbx_seq_one_letter_code
_entity_poly.pdbx_strand_id
1 'polypeptide(L)'
;MMCSLALFPPPLSGYGETSQYDESNTDPAVWFGDSHPLNLYFPGESLKPRSRQECSSKAAFRDHCETLYTRSAGAWRDAGLSGLLNEIANSSAEVPKWLEVSSSCVLALLRWVSSFHGSLFPHLTLRSEDMTAEFSQVLNWSDCAVRSFAWHPHTQKCAVSLLDDSIKIYNPKSANTPTLKHRLQHSVAALQWKPLCASTLAVACHNCLLVWHVDPTSFSTRPSSGCAQVLSHPGHSPVTSMAWSPNGSLLVSASPRDTAMLVWDVAVESCVPLYRVGGGGVTYLSWSPDGSRVLAATPSYLFRVWETRMWTCERWPCLKGRCQSGSWSPDGSRLLFSVQGETVIYALTFTDTPGMPLGMSGGPKAATVVADLSETTLNTPDGDMAVGGEIQSLAWDPTGERLAVLLKGDAEAGRPAMIAVFKTQINPAFKLLPCGFVHGETGTEPRLMQFNPNYKHGAQLTVCWSNGKITHVPFCFMPGLGGSPSPPLSQGRTADYANQTLYTELIS
;
A
#
# COMPACT_ATOMS: atom_id res chain seq x y z
N MET A 1 1.79 29.39 -1.81
CA MET A 1 3.18 29.12 -2.26
C MET A 1 3.29 27.61 -2.39
N MET A 2 3.65 27.09 -3.55
CA MET A 2 3.79 25.67 -3.83
C MET A 2 5.09 25.17 -3.18
N CYS A 3 5.10 24.02 -2.53
CA CYS A 3 6.30 23.44 -1.95
C CYS A 3 7.14 22.79 -3.05
N SER A 4 8.47 22.94 -2.98
CA SER A 4 9.43 22.32 -3.89
C SER A 4 10.55 21.67 -3.10
N LEU A 5 11.19 20.65 -3.69
CA LEU A 5 12.34 19.96 -3.11
C LEU A 5 13.56 20.88 -2.90
N ALA A 6 13.67 21.95 -3.69
CA ALA A 6 14.72 22.95 -3.49
C ALA A 6 14.70 23.66 -2.12
N LEU A 7 13.58 23.54 -1.40
CA LEU A 7 13.43 24.09 -0.03
C LEU A 7 13.82 23.10 1.06
N PHE A 8 14.14 21.85 0.70
CA PHE A 8 14.54 20.83 1.68
C PHE A 8 15.95 21.05 2.17
N PRO A 9 16.23 20.73 3.45
CA PRO A 9 17.59 20.62 3.91
C PRO A 9 18.30 19.46 3.19
N PRO A 10 19.60 19.55 2.93
CA PRO A 10 20.34 18.46 2.31
C PRO A 10 20.23 17.19 3.17
N PRO A 11 20.21 16.00 2.57
CA PRO A 11 20.22 14.74 3.31
C PRO A 11 21.46 14.69 4.20
N LEU A 12 21.31 14.19 5.42
CA LEU A 12 22.42 14.03 6.34
C LEU A 12 23.33 12.92 5.83
N SER A 13 24.59 13.21 5.59
CA SER A 13 25.63 12.23 5.30
C SER A 13 25.91 11.40 6.56
N GLY A 14 25.88 10.08 6.48
CA GLY A 14 26.41 9.22 7.51
C GLY A 14 25.42 8.54 8.47
N TYR A 15 24.20 8.25 8.09
CA TYR A 15 23.33 7.32 8.86
C TYR A 15 23.73 5.83 8.70
N GLY A 16 24.94 5.53 8.29
CA GLY A 16 25.47 4.17 8.18
C GLY A 16 26.29 3.68 9.36
N GLU A 17 26.77 4.56 10.20
CA GLU A 17 27.42 4.18 11.44
C GLU A 17 26.49 4.51 12.60
N THR A 18 25.83 3.49 13.16
CA THR A 18 25.46 3.54 14.57
C THR A 18 26.74 3.90 15.29
N SER A 19 26.90 5.18 15.64
CA SER A 19 27.87 5.55 16.68
C SER A 19 27.60 4.59 17.83
N GLN A 20 28.60 3.77 18.15
CA GLN A 20 28.64 3.06 19.42
C GLN A 20 28.44 4.17 20.46
N TYR A 21 27.19 4.34 20.89
CA TYR A 21 26.92 5.13 22.06
C TYR A 21 27.69 4.43 23.18
N ASP A 22 28.71 5.12 23.70
CA ASP A 22 29.39 4.76 24.91
C ASP A 22 28.31 4.43 25.95
N GLU A 23 28.24 3.17 26.38
CA GLU A 23 27.29 2.64 27.36
C GLU A 23 27.47 3.24 28.77
N SER A 24 28.27 4.29 28.92
CA SER A 24 28.50 4.95 30.19
C SER A 24 27.78 6.30 30.26
N ASN A 25 26.61 6.31 30.88
CA ASN A 25 25.95 7.48 31.49
C ASN A 25 24.77 8.18 30.82
N THR A 26 23.85 7.48 30.17
CA THR A 26 22.46 7.98 30.17
C THR A 26 21.53 6.80 29.94
N ASP A 27 20.65 6.58 30.88
CA ASP A 27 19.63 5.52 30.84
C ASP A 27 18.72 5.72 29.59
N PRO A 28 18.83 4.89 28.53
CA PRO A 28 17.99 5.05 27.33
C PRO A 28 16.50 4.75 27.60
N ALA A 29 16.19 4.22 28.78
CA ALA A 29 14.81 3.92 29.22
C ALA A 29 13.92 5.16 29.41
N VAL A 30 14.49 6.36 29.49
CA VAL A 30 13.73 7.60 29.70
C VAL A 30 13.09 8.11 28.40
N TRP A 31 13.64 7.75 27.22
CA TRP A 31 13.17 8.24 25.91
C TRP A 31 12.27 7.25 25.15
N PHE A 32 12.42 5.96 25.43
CA PHE A 32 11.65 4.90 24.81
C PHE A 32 10.86 4.17 25.89
N GLY A 33 9.73 4.72 26.28
CA GLY A 33 8.84 4.01 27.21
C GLY A 33 8.62 2.57 26.75
N ASP A 34 9.09 1.59 27.49
CA ASP A 34 8.86 0.12 27.50
C ASP A 34 8.67 -0.65 26.17
N SER A 35 8.91 -0.05 25.02
CA SER A 35 8.81 -0.74 23.73
C SER A 35 10.04 -0.50 22.87
N HIS A 36 11.02 -1.40 22.99
CA HIS A 36 12.11 -1.47 22.01
C HIS A 36 11.52 -1.63 20.60
N PRO A 37 11.93 -0.80 19.62
CA PRO A 37 11.51 -0.97 18.24
C PRO A 37 11.94 -2.35 17.76
N LEU A 38 11.02 -3.12 17.19
CA LEU A 38 11.31 -4.43 16.61
C LEU A 38 12.17 -4.22 15.35
N ASN A 39 13.48 -4.38 15.46
CA ASN A 39 14.35 -4.44 14.31
C ASN A 39 14.18 -5.79 13.61
N LEU A 40 13.36 -5.82 12.57
CA LEU A 40 13.08 -7.01 11.80
C LEU A 40 13.96 -7.05 10.56
N TYR A 41 14.56 -8.22 10.29
CA TYR A 41 15.39 -8.44 9.12
C TYR A 41 15.00 -9.75 8.42
N PHE A 42 14.73 -9.68 7.12
CA PHE A 42 14.34 -10.79 6.26
C PHE A 42 15.29 -10.90 5.06
N PRO A 43 16.39 -11.68 5.16
CA PRO A 43 17.33 -11.82 4.05
C PRO A 43 16.62 -12.50 2.85
N GLY A 44 16.60 -11.81 1.70
CA GLY A 44 15.88 -12.23 0.50
C GLY A 44 16.32 -13.60 -0.05
N GLU A 45 17.59 -13.97 0.13
CA GLU A 45 18.11 -15.26 -0.34
C GLU A 45 17.50 -16.48 0.36
N SER A 46 17.14 -16.35 1.64
CA SER A 46 16.51 -17.42 2.41
C SER A 46 15.01 -17.58 2.10
N LEU A 47 14.40 -16.59 1.44
CA LEU A 47 12.97 -16.54 1.14
C LEU A 47 12.66 -16.92 -0.32
N LYS A 48 13.67 -17.08 -1.18
CA LYS A 48 13.42 -17.56 -2.55
C LYS A 48 12.67 -18.88 -2.45
N PRO A 49 11.51 -19.03 -3.11
CA PRO A 49 10.81 -20.29 -3.15
C PRO A 49 11.80 -21.29 -3.74
N ARG A 50 12.25 -22.27 -2.93
CA ARG A 50 12.95 -23.42 -3.47
C ARG A 50 12.05 -23.95 -4.55
N SER A 51 12.54 -23.94 -5.80
CA SER A 51 11.84 -24.59 -6.90
C SER A 51 11.39 -25.93 -6.35
N ARG A 52 10.07 -26.11 -6.25
CA ARG A 52 9.49 -27.35 -5.77
C ARG A 52 9.95 -28.38 -6.76
N GLN A 53 11.09 -29.03 -6.49
CA GLN A 53 11.32 -30.34 -7.05
C GLN A 53 10.09 -31.12 -6.60
N GLU A 54 9.17 -31.30 -7.52
CA GLU A 54 8.04 -32.20 -7.34
C GLU A 54 8.67 -33.51 -6.87
N CYS A 55 8.49 -33.77 -5.57
CA CYS A 55 8.94 -35.04 -5.04
C CYS A 55 8.18 -36.10 -5.80
N SER A 56 8.84 -36.78 -6.73
CA SER A 56 8.29 -37.81 -7.59
C SER A 56 7.61 -38.95 -6.79
N SER A 57 7.87 -39.01 -5.46
CA SER A 57 7.19 -39.90 -4.53
C SER A 57 5.74 -39.55 -4.24
N LYS A 58 5.26 -38.33 -4.50
CA LYS A 58 3.84 -37.98 -4.37
C LYS A 58 3.02 -38.22 -5.64
N ALA A 59 3.68 -38.27 -6.79
CA ALA A 59 3.03 -38.60 -8.07
C ALA A 59 2.65 -40.10 -8.14
N ALA A 60 3.35 -40.96 -7.42
CA ALA A 60 3.07 -42.41 -7.41
C ALA A 60 1.80 -42.81 -6.63
N PHE A 61 1.17 -41.92 -5.86
CA PHE A 61 0.00 -42.22 -5.03
C PHE A 61 -1.26 -41.43 -5.41
N ARG A 62 -1.25 -40.67 -6.49
CA ARG A 62 -2.41 -39.91 -6.99
C ARG A 62 -2.66 -40.22 -8.47
N ASP A 63 -3.20 -41.39 -8.73
CA ASP A 63 -4.08 -41.59 -9.88
C ASP A 63 -5.42 -40.86 -9.61
N HIS A 64 -5.37 -39.55 -9.52
CA HIS A 64 -6.55 -38.73 -9.67
C HIS A 64 -6.69 -38.49 -11.18
N CYS A 65 -7.49 -39.32 -11.83
CA CYS A 65 -8.18 -38.92 -13.04
C CYS A 65 -9.04 -37.72 -12.68
N GLU A 66 -8.45 -36.52 -12.79
CA GLU A 66 -9.24 -35.29 -12.65
C GLU A 66 -10.27 -35.31 -13.80
N THR A 67 -11.53 -35.43 -13.42
CA THR A 67 -12.62 -35.40 -14.40
C THR A 67 -12.60 -34.06 -15.12
N LEU A 68 -13.04 -34.02 -16.39
CA LEU A 68 -13.16 -32.80 -17.17
C LEU A 68 -13.92 -31.72 -16.39
N TYR A 69 -14.92 -32.13 -15.60
CA TYR A 69 -15.71 -31.21 -14.75
C TYR A 69 -14.86 -30.53 -13.68
N THR A 70 -13.97 -31.23 -12.98
CA THR A 70 -13.12 -30.65 -11.95
C THR A 70 -12.06 -29.73 -12.53
N ARG A 71 -11.48 -30.08 -13.70
CA ARG A 71 -10.53 -29.23 -14.43
C ARG A 71 -11.22 -27.98 -14.97
N SER A 72 -12.40 -28.11 -15.58
CA SER A 72 -13.16 -26.99 -16.12
C SER A 72 -13.70 -26.07 -15.03
N ALA A 73 -14.10 -26.61 -13.86
CA ALA A 73 -14.48 -25.81 -12.70
C ALA A 73 -13.29 -25.05 -12.09
N GLY A 74 -12.08 -25.68 -12.08
CA GLY A 74 -10.84 -25.00 -11.73
C GLY A 74 -10.51 -23.87 -12.70
N ALA A 75 -10.51 -24.16 -14.00
CA ALA A 75 -10.22 -23.18 -15.04
C ALA A 75 -11.25 -22.02 -15.07
N TRP A 76 -12.51 -22.30 -14.76
CA TRP A 76 -13.51 -21.26 -14.57
C TRP A 76 -13.20 -20.35 -13.38
N ARG A 77 -12.77 -20.94 -12.27
CA ARG A 77 -12.41 -20.19 -11.05
C ARG A 77 -11.18 -19.32 -11.25
N ASP A 78 -10.19 -19.81 -12.02
CA ASP A 78 -8.90 -19.15 -12.22
C ASP A 78 -8.94 -18.08 -13.34
N ALA A 79 -9.61 -18.35 -14.44
CA ALA A 79 -9.63 -17.49 -15.63
C ALA A 79 -11.04 -17.21 -16.21
N GLY A 80 -12.09 -17.51 -15.45
CA GLY A 80 -13.48 -17.27 -15.86
C GLY A 80 -13.88 -18.03 -17.13
N LEU A 81 -14.77 -17.43 -17.94
CA LEU A 81 -15.29 -18.03 -19.17
C LEU A 81 -14.20 -18.43 -20.17
N SER A 82 -13.15 -17.63 -20.30
CA SER A 82 -12.03 -17.90 -21.21
C SER A 82 -11.24 -19.13 -20.80
N GLY A 83 -11.02 -19.33 -19.49
CA GLY A 83 -10.37 -20.53 -18.96
C GLY A 83 -11.20 -21.78 -19.19
N LEU A 84 -12.49 -21.72 -18.90
CA LEU A 84 -13.42 -22.82 -19.16
C LEU A 84 -13.44 -23.24 -20.63
N LEU A 85 -13.58 -22.29 -21.54
CA LEU A 85 -13.60 -22.54 -22.98
C LEU A 85 -12.28 -23.09 -23.50
N ASN A 86 -11.15 -22.62 -22.96
CA ASN A 86 -9.84 -23.12 -23.33
C ASN A 86 -9.63 -24.57 -22.87
N GLU A 87 -10.10 -24.93 -21.68
CA GLU A 87 -10.03 -26.29 -21.16
C GLU A 87 -10.92 -27.24 -22.02
N ILE A 88 -12.13 -26.81 -22.39
CA ILE A 88 -13.01 -27.57 -23.28
C ILE A 88 -12.39 -27.74 -24.68
N ALA A 89 -11.80 -26.68 -25.24
CA ALA A 89 -11.14 -26.72 -26.55
C ALA A 89 -9.92 -27.65 -26.58
N ASN A 90 -9.20 -27.77 -25.46
CA ASN A 90 -8.01 -28.63 -25.34
C ASN A 90 -8.35 -30.10 -25.01
N SER A 91 -9.58 -30.39 -24.61
CA SER A 91 -10.04 -31.72 -24.16
C SER A 91 -10.70 -32.52 -25.28
N SER A 92 -10.10 -32.50 -26.48
CA SER A 92 -10.69 -33.12 -27.71
C SER A 92 -11.02 -34.60 -27.60
N ALA A 93 -10.42 -35.35 -26.69
CA ALA A 93 -10.69 -36.78 -26.49
C ALA A 93 -11.91 -37.05 -25.60
N GLU A 94 -12.34 -36.12 -24.77
CA GLU A 94 -13.42 -36.31 -23.79
C GLU A 94 -14.71 -35.57 -24.14
N VAL A 95 -14.66 -34.73 -25.18
CA VAL A 95 -15.75 -33.80 -25.54
C VAL A 95 -16.25 -34.05 -26.96
N PRO A 96 -17.55 -33.91 -27.24
CA PRO A 96 -18.10 -33.97 -28.60
C PRO A 96 -17.49 -32.91 -29.51
N LYS A 97 -17.13 -33.27 -30.74
CA LYS A 97 -16.45 -32.39 -31.72
C LYS A 97 -17.17 -31.06 -31.98
N TRP A 98 -18.48 -31.02 -31.91
CA TRP A 98 -19.24 -29.78 -32.12
C TRP A 98 -19.00 -28.79 -30.97
N LEU A 99 -18.80 -29.28 -29.72
CA LEU A 99 -18.51 -28.44 -28.54
C LEU A 99 -17.06 -27.91 -28.57
N GLU A 100 -16.12 -28.72 -29.04
CA GLU A 100 -14.73 -28.31 -29.29
C GLU A 100 -14.64 -27.20 -30.34
N VAL A 101 -15.33 -27.38 -31.48
CA VAL A 101 -15.37 -26.39 -32.57
C VAL A 101 -16.06 -25.10 -32.09
N SER A 102 -17.18 -25.22 -31.41
CA SER A 102 -17.88 -24.02 -30.89
C SER A 102 -17.07 -23.27 -29.84
N SER A 103 -16.45 -23.98 -28.93
CA SER A 103 -15.58 -23.33 -27.92
C SER A 103 -14.37 -22.66 -28.56
N SER A 104 -13.75 -23.27 -29.58
CA SER A 104 -12.63 -22.66 -30.33
C SER A 104 -13.08 -21.43 -31.12
N CYS A 105 -14.26 -21.44 -31.74
CA CYS A 105 -14.79 -20.25 -32.39
C CYS A 105 -15.09 -19.13 -31.42
N VAL A 106 -15.69 -19.43 -30.26
CA VAL A 106 -15.96 -18.42 -29.23
C VAL A 106 -14.66 -17.86 -28.66
N LEU A 107 -13.64 -18.71 -28.45
CA LEU A 107 -12.31 -18.26 -28.04
C LEU A 107 -11.66 -17.37 -29.10
N ALA A 108 -11.76 -17.68 -30.37
CA ALA A 108 -11.25 -16.84 -31.46
C ALA A 108 -11.96 -15.48 -31.49
N LEU A 109 -13.28 -15.46 -31.31
CA LEU A 109 -14.08 -14.24 -31.21
C LEU A 109 -13.68 -13.43 -29.96
N LEU A 110 -13.54 -14.09 -28.81
CA LEU A 110 -13.10 -13.43 -27.58
C LEU A 110 -11.68 -12.88 -27.71
N ARG A 111 -10.75 -13.61 -28.36
CA ARG A 111 -9.38 -13.12 -28.65
C ARG A 111 -9.42 -11.91 -29.59
N TRP A 112 -10.29 -11.91 -30.60
CA TRP A 112 -10.45 -10.78 -31.51
C TRP A 112 -11.00 -9.55 -30.76
N VAL A 113 -12.05 -9.71 -29.97
CA VAL A 113 -12.62 -8.66 -29.11
C VAL A 113 -11.59 -8.19 -28.06
N SER A 114 -10.86 -9.13 -27.45
CA SER A 114 -9.79 -8.83 -26.48
C SER A 114 -8.62 -8.11 -27.13
N SER A 115 -8.26 -8.42 -28.38
CA SER A 115 -7.23 -7.69 -29.13
C SER A 115 -7.65 -6.25 -29.38
N PHE A 116 -8.91 -6.01 -29.71
CA PHE A 116 -9.46 -4.68 -29.82
C PHE A 116 -9.56 -3.98 -28.45
N HIS A 117 -9.98 -4.70 -27.43
CA HIS A 117 -10.05 -4.23 -26.04
C HIS A 117 -8.64 -4.05 -25.45
N GLY A 118 -7.67 -4.91 -25.78
CA GLY A 118 -6.28 -4.83 -25.36
C GLY A 118 -5.54 -3.62 -25.93
N SER A 119 -5.97 -3.10 -27.07
CA SER A 119 -5.50 -1.80 -27.60
C SER A 119 -5.94 -0.63 -26.72
N LEU A 120 -7.11 -0.74 -26.08
CA LEU A 120 -7.62 0.28 -25.15
C LEU A 120 -7.12 0.07 -23.71
N PHE A 121 -6.86 -1.18 -23.32
CA PHE A 121 -6.45 -1.57 -21.96
C PHE A 121 -5.27 -2.53 -22.00
N PRO A 122 -4.04 -2.04 -22.25
CA PRO A 122 -2.85 -2.87 -22.43
C PRO A 122 -2.51 -3.71 -21.20
N HIS A 123 -2.92 -3.31 -20.00
CA HIS A 123 -2.69 -4.06 -18.77
C HIS A 123 -3.38 -5.45 -18.76
N LEU A 124 -4.44 -5.64 -19.54
CA LEU A 124 -5.13 -6.94 -19.62
C LEU A 124 -4.32 -8.03 -20.33
N THR A 125 -3.26 -7.65 -21.05
CA THR A 125 -2.32 -8.59 -21.68
C THR A 125 -1.26 -9.12 -20.72
N LEU A 126 -1.06 -8.46 -19.57
CA LEU A 126 -0.09 -8.84 -18.56
C LEU A 126 -0.49 -10.15 -17.88
N ARG A 127 0.51 -10.90 -17.42
CA ARG A 127 0.30 -12.03 -16.51
C ARG A 127 -0.20 -11.49 -15.16
N SER A 128 -0.87 -12.34 -14.40
CA SER A 128 -1.44 -11.92 -13.11
C SER A 128 -0.39 -11.45 -12.10
N GLU A 129 0.79 -12.06 -12.08
CA GLU A 129 1.90 -11.63 -11.21
C GLU A 129 2.47 -10.29 -11.65
N ASP A 130 2.70 -10.10 -12.95
CA ASP A 130 3.18 -8.84 -13.53
C ASP A 130 2.14 -7.72 -13.28
N MET A 131 0.86 -8.06 -13.34
CA MET A 131 -0.23 -7.14 -13.03
C MET A 131 -0.23 -6.76 -11.54
N THR A 132 0.01 -7.71 -10.65
CA THR A 132 0.13 -7.40 -9.21
C THR A 132 1.35 -6.52 -8.95
N ALA A 133 2.48 -6.80 -9.60
CA ALA A 133 3.69 -5.99 -9.49
C ALA A 133 3.50 -4.57 -10.01
N GLU A 134 2.85 -4.41 -11.17
CA GLU A 134 2.60 -3.11 -11.81
C GLU A 134 1.70 -2.20 -10.96
N PHE A 135 0.68 -2.78 -10.30
CA PHE A 135 -0.29 -2.00 -9.51
C PHE A 135 -0.01 -2.00 -8.00
N SER A 136 1.07 -2.64 -7.56
CA SER A 136 1.47 -2.63 -6.16
C SER A 136 1.92 -1.24 -5.69
N GLN A 137 1.65 -0.95 -4.42
CA GLN A 137 2.25 0.20 -3.74
C GLN A 137 3.70 -0.05 -3.31
N VAL A 138 4.15 -1.30 -3.36
CA VAL A 138 5.52 -1.72 -3.06
C VAL A 138 6.38 -1.56 -4.31
N LEU A 139 7.45 -0.80 -4.18
CA LEU A 139 8.41 -0.62 -5.27
C LEU A 139 9.14 -1.93 -5.57
N ASN A 140 9.13 -2.36 -6.85
CA ASN A 140 9.71 -3.65 -7.31
C ASN A 140 9.19 -4.86 -6.52
N TRP A 141 7.87 -4.98 -6.41
CA TRP A 141 7.17 -5.99 -5.61
C TRP A 141 7.63 -7.43 -5.88
N SER A 142 7.95 -7.77 -7.12
CA SER A 142 8.38 -9.13 -7.53
C SER A 142 9.61 -9.62 -6.78
N ASP A 143 10.58 -8.74 -6.56
CA ASP A 143 11.89 -9.07 -5.97
C ASP A 143 11.98 -8.69 -4.49
N CYS A 144 10.91 -8.13 -3.94
CA CYS A 144 10.91 -7.63 -2.58
C CYS A 144 10.78 -8.77 -1.56
N ALA A 145 11.69 -8.82 -0.58
CA ALA A 145 11.62 -9.78 0.52
C ALA A 145 10.36 -9.59 1.36
N VAL A 146 9.92 -8.34 1.55
CA VAL A 146 8.70 -7.95 2.24
C VAL A 146 7.70 -7.44 1.21
N ARG A 147 6.67 -8.22 0.91
CA ARG A 147 5.64 -7.90 -0.09
C ARG A 147 4.53 -6.99 0.41
N SER A 148 4.22 -7.06 1.70
CA SER A 148 3.24 -6.18 2.33
C SER A 148 3.48 -6.11 3.82
N PHE A 149 3.08 -5.00 4.41
CA PHE A 149 3.20 -4.72 5.84
C PHE A 149 1.91 -4.06 6.33
N ALA A 150 1.46 -4.40 7.53
CA ALA A 150 0.28 -3.77 8.14
C ALA A 150 0.42 -3.64 9.66
N TRP A 151 0.35 -2.40 10.15
CA TRP A 151 0.18 -2.13 11.57
C TRP A 151 -1.25 -2.46 12.02
N HIS A 152 -1.36 -3.02 13.21
CA HIS A 152 -2.67 -3.16 13.85
C HIS A 152 -3.16 -1.79 14.32
N PRO A 153 -4.44 -1.42 14.06
CA PRO A 153 -4.93 -0.06 14.34
C PRO A 153 -4.96 0.33 15.82
N HIS A 154 -4.98 -0.63 16.76
CA HIS A 154 -5.15 -0.36 18.20
C HIS A 154 -4.09 -1.00 19.10
N THR A 155 -3.14 -1.73 18.54
CA THR A 155 -2.09 -2.40 19.31
C THR A 155 -0.75 -2.28 18.61
N GLN A 156 0.34 -2.49 19.33
CA GLN A 156 1.71 -2.46 18.77
C GLN A 156 2.07 -3.72 17.95
N LYS A 157 1.04 -4.46 17.46
CA LYS A 157 1.25 -5.62 16.60
C LYS A 157 1.41 -5.19 15.15
N CYS A 158 2.19 -5.95 14.41
CA CYS A 158 2.25 -5.80 12.96
C CYS A 158 2.22 -7.16 12.27
N ALA A 159 1.73 -7.17 11.04
CA ALA A 159 1.75 -8.31 10.14
C ALA A 159 2.67 -8.02 8.96
N VAL A 160 3.51 -8.98 8.59
CA VAL A 160 4.49 -8.87 7.51
C VAL A 160 4.28 -10.03 6.55
N SER A 161 4.00 -9.75 5.30
CA SER A 161 3.96 -10.74 4.22
C SER A 161 5.33 -10.83 3.56
N LEU A 162 5.83 -12.04 3.39
CA LEU A 162 7.14 -12.33 2.85
C LEU A 162 7.06 -12.85 1.40
N LEU A 163 8.19 -12.90 0.73
CA LEU A 163 8.33 -13.39 -0.64
C LEU A 163 7.83 -14.83 -0.84
N ASP A 164 7.89 -15.67 0.21
CA ASP A 164 7.38 -17.05 0.22
C ASP A 164 5.86 -17.14 0.49
N ASP A 165 5.15 -16.01 0.40
CA ASP A 165 3.73 -15.85 0.71
C ASP A 165 3.34 -16.23 2.15
N SER A 166 4.31 -16.41 3.04
CA SER A 166 4.02 -16.56 4.47
C SER A 166 3.78 -15.20 5.13
N ILE A 167 2.85 -15.16 6.08
CA ILE A 167 2.57 -13.96 6.85
C ILE A 167 3.00 -14.21 8.29
N LYS A 168 3.85 -13.35 8.82
CA LYS A 168 4.31 -13.40 10.21
C LYS A 168 3.70 -12.26 11.00
N ILE A 169 3.21 -12.57 12.20
CA ILE A 169 2.65 -11.57 13.10
C ILE A 169 3.65 -11.34 14.24
N TYR A 170 4.02 -10.08 14.41
CA TYR A 170 4.94 -9.63 15.46
C TYR A 170 4.20 -8.86 16.53
N ASN A 171 4.50 -9.16 17.77
CA ASN A 171 3.98 -8.45 18.94
C ASN A 171 5.14 -8.19 19.90
N PRO A 172 5.48 -6.94 20.23
CA PRO A 172 6.57 -6.62 21.15
C PRO A 172 6.43 -7.27 22.52
N LYS A 173 5.18 -7.56 22.93
CA LYS A 173 4.87 -8.17 24.23
C LYS A 173 4.94 -9.70 24.23
N SER A 174 5.22 -10.34 23.12
CA SER A 174 5.23 -11.79 22.98
C SER A 174 6.43 -12.27 22.18
N ALA A 175 7.14 -13.24 22.70
CA ALA A 175 8.22 -13.92 21.96
C ALA A 175 7.69 -14.82 20.83
N ASN A 176 6.40 -15.16 20.83
CA ASN A 176 5.80 -15.97 19.78
C ASN A 176 5.50 -15.17 18.54
N THR A 177 5.95 -15.65 17.39
CA THR A 177 5.67 -15.09 16.06
C THR A 177 4.78 -16.05 15.27
N PRO A 178 3.45 -15.93 15.35
CA PRO A 178 2.55 -16.76 14.56
C PRO A 178 2.83 -16.59 13.07
N THR A 179 2.90 -17.73 12.36
CA THR A 179 3.10 -17.77 10.92
C THR A 179 1.85 -18.33 10.26
N LEU A 180 1.19 -17.50 9.45
CA LEU A 180 -0.01 -17.85 8.72
C LEU A 180 0.38 -18.41 7.35
N LYS A 181 -0.12 -19.59 7.02
CA LYS A 181 0.03 -20.22 5.70
C LYS A 181 -1.27 -20.92 5.32
N HIS A 182 -1.77 -20.63 4.13
CA HIS A 182 -2.94 -21.25 3.55
C HIS A 182 -2.63 -21.71 2.11
N ARG A 183 -3.28 -22.78 1.63
CA ARG A 183 -3.07 -23.32 0.29
C ARG A 183 -3.41 -22.33 -0.84
N LEU A 184 -4.34 -21.41 -0.60
CA LEU A 184 -4.74 -20.36 -1.56
C LEU A 184 -3.97 -19.05 -1.36
N GLN A 185 -3.04 -18.97 -0.41
CA GLN A 185 -2.26 -17.79 -0.11
C GLN A 185 -1.06 -17.71 -1.05
N HIS A 186 -1.30 -17.12 -2.22
CA HIS A 186 -0.30 -16.91 -3.28
C HIS A 186 -0.33 -15.46 -3.75
N SER A 187 0.85 -14.94 -4.09
CA SER A 187 1.03 -13.57 -4.61
C SER A 187 0.33 -12.53 -3.73
N VAL A 188 0.67 -12.52 -2.45
CA VAL A 188 0.05 -11.60 -1.48
C VAL A 188 0.35 -10.16 -1.87
N ALA A 189 -0.70 -9.41 -2.26
CA ALA A 189 -0.60 -8.03 -2.72
C ALA A 189 -0.76 -7.01 -1.58
N ALA A 190 -1.65 -7.28 -0.63
CA ALA A 190 -1.95 -6.36 0.47
C ALA A 190 -2.36 -7.09 1.75
N LEU A 191 -2.09 -6.45 2.88
CA LEU A 191 -2.50 -6.85 4.22
C LEU A 191 -3.25 -5.70 4.88
N GLN A 192 -4.34 -6.00 5.58
CA GLN A 192 -5.01 -4.99 6.40
C GLN A 192 -5.74 -5.63 7.60
N TRP A 193 -5.49 -5.07 8.77
CA TRP A 193 -6.22 -5.45 9.97
C TRP A 193 -7.64 -4.85 9.97
N LYS A 194 -8.60 -5.63 10.44
CA LYS A 194 -9.96 -5.14 10.63
C LYS A 194 -9.96 -4.08 11.75
N PRO A 195 -10.47 -2.85 11.49
CA PRO A 195 -10.64 -1.85 12.54
C PRO A 195 -11.55 -2.35 13.66
N LEU A 196 -11.32 -1.87 14.87
CA LEU A 196 -12.10 -2.21 16.07
C LEU A 196 -12.13 -3.72 16.41
N CYS A 197 -11.17 -4.50 15.89
CA CYS A 197 -11.06 -5.92 16.13
C CYS A 197 -9.60 -6.34 16.33
N ALA A 198 -9.31 -7.03 17.43
CA ALA A 198 -7.94 -7.42 17.80
C ALA A 198 -7.41 -8.67 17.06
N SER A 199 -8.27 -9.41 16.37
CA SER A 199 -7.99 -10.77 15.93
C SER A 199 -8.12 -11.00 14.42
N THR A 200 -8.67 -10.06 13.65
CA THR A 200 -9.03 -10.29 12.25
C THR A 200 -8.08 -9.57 11.30
N LEU A 201 -7.40 -10.34 10.44
CA LEU A 201 -6.50 -9.87 9.40
C LEU A 201 -7.02 -10.29 8.02
N ALA A 202 -7.27 -9.32 7.14
CA ALA A 202 -7.57 -9.58 5.74
C ALA A 202 -6.28 -9.61 4.91
N VAL A 203 -6.24 -10.50 3.92
CA VAL A 203 -5.10 -10.77 3.04
C VAL A 203 -5.61 -10.81 1.60
N ALA A 204 -5.11 -9.92 0.75
CA ALA A 204 -5.36 -9.95 -0.69
C ALA A 204 -4.41 -10.96 -1.34
N CYS A 205 -4.99 -12.02 -1.90
CA CYS A 205 -4.27 -13.05 -2.61
C CYS A 205 -4.59 -13.01 -4.10
N HIS A 206 -3.90 -13.81 -4.90
CA HIS A 206 -4.10 -13.88 -6.33
C HIS A 206 -5.58 -14.12 -6.70
N ASN A 207 -6.24 -15.15 -6.17
CA ASN A 207 -7.59 -15.56 -6.59
C ASN A 207 -8.68 -15.31 -5.55
N CYS A 208 -8.35 -14.82 -4.37
CA CYS A 208 -9.30 -14.67 -3.26
C CYS A 208 -8.81 -13.68 -2.21
N LEU A 209 -9.71 -13.32 -1.33
CA LEU A 209 -9.37 -12.71 -0.05
C LEU A 209 -9.38 -13.79 1.02
N LEU A 210 -8.37 -13.81 1.87
CA LEU A 210 -8.35 -14.63 3.07
C LEU A 210 -8.56 -13.75 4.29
N VAL A 211 -9.55 -14.05 5.09
CA VAL A 211 -9.80 -13.35 6.35
C VAL A 211 -9.41 -14.27 7.49
N TRP A 212 -8.24 -14.02 8.07
CA TRP A 212 -7.71 -14.78 9.19
C TRP A 212 -8.28 -14.30 10.51
N HIS A 213 -8.78 -15.24 11.30
CA HIS A 213 -9.20 -15.03 12.68
C HIS A 213 -8.10 -15.57 13.60
N VAL A 214 -7.19 -14.68 14.03
CA VAL A 214 -6.04 -15.03 14.86
C VAL A 214 -6.36 -14.74 16.31
N ASP A 215 -6.52 -15.79 17.13
CA ASP A 215 -6.74 -15.61 18.55
C ASP A 215 -5.54 -14.92 19.22
N PRO A 216 -5.72 -13.71 19.79
CA PRO A 216 -4.62 -12.95 20.39
C PRO A 216 -4.06 -13.60 21.66
N THR A 217 -4.78 -14.57 22.24
CA THR A 217 -4.37 -15.30 23.45
C THR A 217 -3.71 -16.65 23.13
N SER A 218 -3.79 -17.10 21.88
CA SER A 218 -3.22 -18.36 21.45
C SER A 218 -1.69 -18.32 21.41
N PHE A 219 -1.07 -19.33 22.01
CA PHE A 219 0.38 -19.58 21.94
C PHE A 219 0.79 -20.35 20.67
N SER A 220 -0.15 -20.64 19.77
CA SER A 220 0.14 -21.38 18.55
C SER A 220 1.03 -20.58 17.61
N THR A 221 2.20 -21.13 17.28
CA THR A 221 3.09 -20.55 16.26
C THR A 221 2.62 -20.79 14.83
N ARG A 222 1.69 -21.74 14.63
CA ARG A 222 1.11 -22.07 13.33
C ARG A 222 -0.40 -22.24 13.48
N PRO A 223 -1.19 -21.17 13.37
CA PRO A 223 -2.64 -21.26 13.36
C PRO A 223 -3.13 -22.20 12.24
N SER A 224 -4.21 -22.93 12.52
CA SER A 224 -4.82 -23.82 11.54
C SER A 224 -5.33 -23.04 10.33
N SER A 225 -5.22 -23.62 9.13
CA SER A 225 -5.84 -23.06 7.92
C SER A 225 -7.37 -22.93 8.02
N GLY A 226 -8.00 -23.70 8.92
CA GLY A 226 -9.43 -23.56 9.22
C GLY A 226 -9.82 -22.26 9.93
N CYS A 227 -8.83 -21.50 10.46
CA CYS A 227 -9.07 -20.17 11.01
C CYS A 227 -9.12 -19.07 9.92
N ALA A 228 -8.93 -19.44 8.66
CA ALA A 228 -9.01 -18.53 7.51
C ALA A 228 -10.33 -18.74 6.78
N GLN A 229 -11.14 -17.68 6.71
CA GLN A 229 -12.32 -17.59 5.89
C GLN A 229 -11.91 -17.22 4.47
N VAL A 230 -12.48 -17.85 3.44
CA VAL A 230 -12.15 -17.64 2.03
C VAL A 230 -13.27 -16.89 1.35
N LEU A 231 -13.00 -15.69 0.88
CA LEU A 231 -13.91 -14.88 0.09
C LEU A 231 -13.42 -14.87 -1.37
N SER A 232 -14.21 -15.35 -2.29
CA SER A 232 -13.85 -15.41 -3.71
C SER A 232 -15.05 -15.07 -4.59
N HIS A 233 -14.77 -14.38 -5.69
CA HIS A 233 -15.77 -14.05 -6.71
C HIS A 233 -15.20 -14.36 -8.09
N PRO A 234 -15.97 -15.02 -8.98
CA PRO A 234 -15.52 -15.35 -10.33
C PRO A 234 -15.11 -14.09 -11.11
N GLY A 235 -13.93 -14.13 -11.74
CA GLY A 235 -13.42 -13.01 -12.54
C GLY A 235 -12.74 -11.88 -11.75
N HIS A 236 -12.79 -11.91 -10.41
CA HIS A 236 -12.15 -10.92 -9.55
C HIS A 236 -10.72 -11.35 -9.14
N SER A 237 -9.83 -11.46 -10.14
CA SER A 237 -8.45 -11.94 -9.99
C SER A 237 -7.53 -11.24 -11.01
N PRO A 238 -6.30 -10.83 -10.61
CA PRO A 238 -5.73 -10.84 -9.26
C PRO A 238 -6.35 -9.76 -8.37
N VAL A 239 -6.39 -9.99 -7.05
CA VAL A 239 -6.80 -8.95 -6.10
C VAL A 239 -5.58 -8.11 -5.73
N THR A 240 -5.53 -6.87 -6.20
CA THR A 240 -4.36 -5.99 -6.02
C THR A 240 -4.49 -5.04 -4.83
N SER A 241 -5.71 -4.72 -4.43
CA SER A 241 -5.96 -3.80 -3.33
C SER A 241 -7.22 -4.17 -2.56
N MET A 242 -7.25 -3.83 -1.29
CA MET A 242 -8.42 -3.96 -0.43
C MET A 242 -8.42 -2.88 0.64
N ALA A 243 -9.60 -2.55 1.16
CA ALA A 243 -9.74 -1.57 2.22
C ALA A 243 -10.93 -1.90 3.13
N TRP A 244 -10.69 -1.93 4.44
CA TRP A 244 -11.75 -1.99 5.44
C TRP A 244 -12.43 -0.64 5.61
N SER A 245 -13.72 -0.63 5.81
CA SER A 245 -14.41 0.55 6.32
C SER A 245 -13.90 0.89 7.73
N PRO A 246 -13.81 2.17 8.11
CA PRO A 246 -13.28 2.57 9.43
C PRO A 246 -14.04 1.97 10.62
N ASN A 247 -15.32 1.66 10.44
CA ASN A 247 -16.15 0.95 11.45
C ASN A 247 -15.97 -0.58 11.41
N GLY A 248 -15.17 -1.12 10.46
CA GLY A 248 -14.92 -2.56 10.32
C GLY A 248 -16.10 -3.39 9.82
N SER A 249 -17.22 -2.79 9.40
CA SER A 249 -18.40 -3.53 8.94
C SER A 249 -18.25 -4.10 7.52
N LEU A 250 -17.59 -3.37 6.63
CA LEU A 250 -17.45 -3.70 5.22
C LEU A 250 -15.98 -3.84 4.83
N LEU A 251 -15.70 -4.77 3.95
CA LEU A 251 -14.42 -4.91 3.27
C LEU A 251 -14.62 -4.66 1.79
N VAL A 252 -13.82 -3.80 1.19
CA VAL A 252 -13.87 -3.56 -0.25
C VAL A 252 -12.64 -4.15 -0.90
N SER A 253 -12.78 -4.78 -2.07
CA SER A 253 -11.67 -5.34 -2.85
C SER A 253 -11.68 -4.88 -4.30
N ALA A 254 -10.50 -4.85 -4.89
CA ALA A 254 -10.25 -4.39 -6.25
C ALA A 254 -9.42 -5.38 -7.05
N SER A 255 -9.76 -5.50 -8.32
CA SER A 255 -8.98 -6.24 -9.32
C SER A 255 -8.83 -5.40 -10.60
N PRO A 256 -7.63 -5.34 -11.20
CA PRO A 256 -7.42 -4.64 -12.46
C PRO A 256 -8.19 -5.24 -13.64
N ARG A 257 -8.58 -6.51 -13.56
CA ARG A 257 -9.36 -7.21 -14.59
C ARG A 257 -10.86 -6.99 -14.44
N ASP A 258 -11.32 -6.75 -13.22
CA ASP A 258 -12.74 -6.61 -12.92
C ASP A 258 -13.14 -5.14 -12.93
N THR A 259 -14.12 -4.79 -13.74
CA THR A 259 -14.69 -3.43 -13.78
C THR A 259 -15.53 -3.11 -12.55
N ALA A 260 -15.83 -4.12 -11.73
CA ALA A 260 -16.51 -3.96 -10.47
C ALA A 260 -15.54 -3.86 -9.31
N MET A 261 -15.85 -2.99 -8.37
CA MET A 261 -15.35 -3.01 -7.01
C MET A 261 -16.30 -3.89 -6.20
N LEU A 262 -15.78 -4.88 -5.45
CA LEU A 262 -16.62 -5.75 -4.63
C LEU A 262 -16.68 -5.23 -3.20
N VAL A 263 -17.89 -5.05 -2.68
CA VAL A 263 -18.15 -4.72 -1.29
C VAL A 263 -18.60 -5.98 -0.57
N TRP A 264 -17.81 -6.45 0.38
CA TRP A 264 -18.03 -7.68 1.13
C TRP A 264 -18.63 -7.41 2.49
N ASP A 265 -19.66 -8.15 2.82
CA ASP A 265 -20.04 -8.43 4.21
C ASP A 265 -19.33 -9.75 4.61
N VAL A 266 -18.30 -9.59 5.43
CA VAL A 266 -17.44 -10.72 5.83
C VAL A 266 -18.18 -11.68 6.76
N ALA A 267 -19.17 -11.20 7.53
CA ALA A 267 -19.93 -12.04 8.46
C ALA A 267 -20.86 -13.01 7.73
N VAL A 268 -21.42 -12.59 6.60
CA VAL A 268 -22.37 -13.37 5.80
C VAL A 268 -21.69 -14.04 4.59
N GLU A 269 -20.41 -13.76 4.33
CA GLU A 269 -19.66 -14.23 3.16
C GLU A 269 -20.29 -13.79 1.82
N SER A 270 -20.99 -12.68 1.82
CA SER A 270 -21.66 -12.15 0.64
C SER A 270 -20.96 -10.92 0.10
N CYS A 271 -21.04 -10.69 -1.20
CA CYS A 271 -20.51 -9.46 -1.81
C CYS A 271 -21.54 -8.82 -2.74
N VAL A 272 -21.44 -7.50 -2.84
CA VAL A 272 -22.21 -6.69 -3.78
C VAL A 272 -21.22 -6.05 -4.76
N PRO A 273 -21.32 -6.36 -6.06
CA PRO A 273 -20.48 -5.75 -7.07
C PRO A 273 -20.98 -4.36 -7.44
N LEU A 274 -20.09 -3.38 -7.39
CA LEU A 274 -20.36 -2.00 -7.82
C LEU A 274 -19.74 -1.77 -9.20
N TYR A 275 -20.52 -1.96 -10.23
CA TYR A 275 -20.08 -1.80 -11.62
C TYR A 275 -20.07 -0.34 -12.07
N ARG A 276 -19.05 0.04 -12.83
CA ARG A 276 -19.00 1.31 -13.56
C ARG A 276 -18.27 1.13 -14.88
N VAL A 277 -18.82 1.73 -15.90
CA VAL A 277 -18.23 1.71 -17.25
C VAL A 277 -17.02 2.64 -17.32
N GLY A 278 -15.97 2.18 -17.98
CA GLY A 278 -14.72 2.90 -18.21
C GLY A 278 -13.66 2.66 -17.12
N GLY A 279 -12.40 2.85 -17.49
CA GLY A 279 -11.26 2.69 -16.60
C GLY A 279 -10.59 1.33 -16.63
N GLY A 280 -11.23 0.28 -17.13
CA GLY A 280 -10.61 -1.04 -17.35
C GLY A 280 -10.36 -1.88 -16.11
N GLY A 281 -11.00 -1.58 -14.99
CA GLY A 281 -10.84 -2.27 -13.72
C GLY A 281 -10.57 -1.31 -12.56
N VAL A 282 -10.23 -1.86 -11.38
CA VAL A 282 -9.86 -1.09 -10.19
C VAL A 282 -8.53 -1.62 -9.65
N THR A 283 -7.57 -0.73 -9.47
CA THR A 283 -6.19 -1.09 -9.09
C THR A 283 -5.85 -0.80 -7.64
N TYR A 284 -6.37 0.30 -7.11
CA TYR A 284 -6.04 0.77 -5.78
C TYR A 284 -7.27 1.33 -5.08
N LEU A 285 -7.40 1.02 -3.79
CA LEU A 285 -8.49 1.46 -2.93
C LEU A 285 -7.94 2.14 -1.69
N SER A 286 -8.58 3.24 -1.29
CA SER A 286 -8.31 3.89 -0.01
C SER A 286 -9.59 4.47 0.56
N TRP A 287 -9.95 4.06 1.76
CA TRP A 287 -11.13 4.56 2.46
C TRP A 287 -10.78 5.83 3.23
N SER A 288 -11.66 6.83 3.21
CA SER A 288 -11.51 8.01 4.05
C SER A 288 -11.67 7.64 5.54
N PRO A 289 -10.90 8.25 6.46
CA PRO A 289 -10.96 7.90 7.88
C PRO A 289 -12.31 8.15 8.54
N ASP A 290 -13.10 9.09 8.01
CA ASP A 290 -14.47 9.36 8.44
C ASP A 290 -15.52 8.36 7.92
N GLY A 291 -15.10 7.48 7.00
CA GLY A 291 -15.96 6.46 6.39
C GLY A 291 -16.91 6.98 5.32
N SER A 292 -16.87 8.25 4.98
CA SER A 292 -17.82 8.87 4.04
C SER A 292 -17.48 8.58 2.57
N ARG A 293 -16.19 8.34 2.24
CA ARG A 293 -15.71 8.23 0.85
C ARG A 293 -14.71 7.10 0.65
N VAL A 294 -14.65 6.61 -0.59
CA VAL A 294 -13.65 5.63 -1.05
C VAL A 294 -13.01 6.11 -2.34
N LEU A 295 -11.69 6.24 -2.33
CA LEU A 295 -10.91 6.39 -3.56
C LEU A 295 -10.81 5.03 -4.26
N ALA A 296 -11.15 4.99 -5.55
CA ALA A 296 -10.98 3.83 -6.42
C ALA A 296 -10.20 4.25 -7.68
N ALA A 297 -8.91 3.96 -7.70
CA ALA A 297 -8.06 4.21 -8.86
C ALA A 297 -8.27 3.13 -9.93
N THR A 298 -8.12 3.50 -11.21
CA THR A 298 -8.23 2.58 -12.33
C THR A 298 -6.90 2.49 -13.10
N PRO A 299 -6.68 1.47 -13.91
CA PRO A 299 -5.49 1.39 -14.77
C PRO A 299 -5.44 2.48 -15.85
N SER A 300 -6.56 3.14 -16.12
CA SER A 300 -6.68 4.23 -17.10
C SER A 300 -6.43 5.60 -16.47
N TYR A 301 -6.47 6.65 -17.32
CA TYR A 301 -6.30 8.05 -16.93
C TYR A 301 -7.51 8.63 -16.20
N LEU A 302 -8.14 7.85 -15.34
CA LEU A 302 -9.22 8.29 -14.48
C LEU A 302 -9.24 7.52 -13.16
N PHE A 303 -9.71 8.18 -12.12
CA PHE A 303 -10.08 7.53 -10.87
C PHE A 303 -11.49 7.97 -10.46
N ARG A 304 -12.02 7.31 -9.45
CA ARG A 304 -13.33 7.61 -8.89
C ARG A 304 -13.24 7.83 -7.40
N VAL A 305 -14.05 8.76 -6.92
CA VAL A 305 -14.32 8.93 -5.50
C VAL A 305 -15.77 8.54 -5.26
N TRP A 306 -15.96 7.49 -4.49
CA TRP A 306 -17.28 6.98 -4.14
C TRP A 306 -17.74 7.60 -2.83
N GLU A 307 -18.97 8.04 -2.80
CA GLU A 307 -19.69 8.40 -1.58
C GLU A 307 -20.37 7.14 -1.04
N THR A 308 -20.08 6.76 0.21
CA THR A 308 -20.43 5.43 0.75
C THR A 308 -21.88 5.33 1.20
N ARG A 309 -22.55 6.46 1.48
CA ARG A 309 -23.93 6.47 1.95
C ARG A 309 -24.91 5.97 0.90
N MET A 310 -24.76 6.43 -0.34
CA MET A 310 -25.60 6.06 -1.47
C MET A 310 -24.85 5.27 -2.54
N TRP A 311 -23.55 5.01 -2.38
CA TRP A 311 -22.67 4.40 -3.35
C TRP A 311 -22.70 5.10 -4.71
N THR A 312 -22.81 6.42 -4.68
CA THR A 312 -22.62 7.26 -5.86
C THR A 312 -21.15 7.56 -6.06
N CYS A 313 -20.72 7.83 -7.29
CA CYS A 313 -19.31 8.10 -7.56
C CYS A 313 -19.13 9.32 -8.46
N GLU A 314 -18.12 10.10 -8.16
CA GLU A 314 -17.58 11.16 -8.98
C GLU A 314 -16.40 10.64 -9.80
N ARG A 315 -16.29 11.09 -11.05
CA ARG A 315 -15.22 10.72 -11.99
C ARG A 315 -14.20 11.84 -12.06
N TRP A 316 -12.95 11.49 -11.88
CA TRP A 316 -11.82 12.41 -11.95
C TRP A 316 -10.85 11.98 -13.04
N PRO A 317 -10.78 12.70 -14.18
CA PRO A 317 -9.80 12.42 -15.22
C PRO A 317 -8.42 12.91 -14.79
N CYS A 318 -7.40 12.10 -15.04
CA CYS A 318 -5.99 12.47 -14.98
C CYS A 318 -5.47 12.77 -16.37
N LEU A 319 -4.63 13.78 -16.52
CA LEU A 319 -4.22 14.25 -17.86
C LEU A 319 -3.07 13.44 -18.46
N LYS A 320 -2.15 12.93 -17.66
CA LYS A 320 -0.89 12.34 -18.14
C LYS A 320 -0.69 10.86 -17.79
N GLY A 321 -1.34 10.37 -16.77
CA GLY A 321 -1.15 9.01 -16.31
C GLY A 321 -2.32 8.53 -15.48
N ARG A 322 -2.22 7.30 -14.92
CA ARG A 322 -3.19 6.78 -13.95
C ARG A 322 -2.92 7.37 -12.55
N CYS A 323 -3.94 7.35 -11.70
CA CYS A 323 -3.74 7.64 -10.28
C CYS A 323 -2.88 6.51 -9.65
N GLN A 324 -1.67 6.86 -9.22
CA GLN A 324 -0.69 5.89 -8.69
C GLN A 324 -0.93 5.62 -7.21
N SER A 325 -1.15 6.65 -6.43
CA SER A 325 -1.36 6.55 -4.97
C SER A 325 -2.26 7.66 -4.48
N GLY A 326 -2.93 7.44 -3.37
CA GLY A 326 -3.75 8.45 -2.73
C GLY A 326 -3.82 8.27 -1.23
N SER A 327 -3.78 9.36 -0.49
CA SER A 327 -3.85 9.38 0.97
C SER A 327 -4.86 10.43 1.44
N TRP A 328 -5.74 10.03 2.33
CA TRP A 328 -6.73 10.90 2.93
C TRP A 328 -6.14 11.66 4.11
N SER A 329 -6.59 12.90 4.29
CA SER A 329 -6.33 13.61 5.55
C SER A 329 -7.05 12.92 6.71
N PRO A 330 -6.52 12.98 7.94
CA PRO A 330 -7.14 12.31 9.09
C PRO A 330 -8.58 12.73 9.39
N ASP A 331 -8.95 13.94 9.01
CA ASP A 331 -10.32 14.47 9.10
C ASP A 331 -11.24 14.07 7.93
N GLY A 332 -10.72 13.35 6.92
CA GLY A 332 -11.46 12.94 5.72
C GLY A 332 -11.79 14.08 4.74
N SER A 333 -11.44 15.33 5.06
CA SER A 333 -11.82 16.49 4.24
C SER A 333 -11.00 16.65 2.97
N ARG A 334 -9.82 16.01 2.88
CA ARG A 334 -8.90 16.14 1.75
C ARG A 334 -8.36 14.81 1.30
N LEU A 335 -8.19 14.70 -0.02
CA LEU A 335 -7.49 13.60 -0.67
C LEU A 335 -6.27 14.15 -1.37
N LEU A 336 -5.08 13.73 -0.95
CA LEU A 336 -3.86 13.92 -1.70
C LEU A 336 -3.66 12.73 -2.63
N PHE A 337 -3.26 12.97 -3.87
CA PHE A 337 -3.00 11.92 -4.83
C PHE A 337 -1.85 12.27 -5.77
N SER A 338 -1.22 11.25 -6.31
CA SER A 338 -0.17 11.33 -7.33
C SER A 338 -0.61 10.64 -8.61
N VAL A 339 -0.06 11.09 -9.72
CA VAL A 339 -0.29 10.55 -11.05
C VAL A 339 0.99 9.91 -11.55
N GLN A 340 0.89 8.72 -12.14
CA GLN A 340 2.03 8.00 -12.70
C GLN A 340 2.75 8.86 -13.76
N GLY A 341 4.09 8.89 -13.69
CA GLY A 341 4.92 9.68 -14.58
C GLY A 341 4.94 11.19 -14.27
N GLU A 342 4.29 11.62 -13.18
CA GLU A 342 4.34 13.00 -12.71
C GLU A 342 5.05 13.13 -11.36
N THR A 343 5.63 14.31 -11.16
CA THR A 343 6.37 14.67 -9.94
C THR A 343 5.54 15.50 -8.98
N VAL A 344 4.25 15.65 -9.25
CA VAL A 344 3.35 16.63 -8.60
C VAL A 344 2.39 15.92 -7.65
N ILE A 345 2.20 16.52 -6.47
CA ILE A 345 1.14 16.12 -5.53
C ILE A 345 -0.07 17.02 -5.75
N TYR A 346 -1.20 16.38 -6.01
CA TYR A 346 -2.49 17.02 -6.17
C TYR A 346 -3.34 16.85 -4.91
N ALA A 347 -4.22 17.82 -4.65
CA ALA A 347 -5.20 17.78 -3.59
C ALA A 347 -6.63 18.00 -4.09
N LEU A 348 -7.55 17.16 -3.65
CA LEU A 348 -8.99 17.40 -3.72
C LEU A 348 -9.48 17.76 -2.32
N THR A 349 -10.30 18.80 -2.22
CA THR A 349 -10.91 19.22 -0.95
C THR A 349 -12.41 18.99 -1.02
N PHE A 350 -12.94 18.24 -0.08
CA PHE A 350 -14.37 17.95 0.06
C PHE A 350 -14.92 18.81 1.19
N THR A 351 -15.81 19.74 0.86
CA THR A 351 -16.48 20.58 1.85
C THR A 351 -17.93 20.14 1.93
N ASP A 352 -18.32 19.63 3.09
CA ASP A 352 -19.74 19.42 3.38
C ASP A 352 -20.35 20.78 3.67
N THR A 353 -21.07 21.35 2.70
CA THR A 353 -21.84 22.59 2.91
C THR A 353 -23.12 22.24 3.65
N PRO A 354 -23.32 22.68 4.91
CA PRO A 354 -24.56 22.45 5.62
C PRO A 354 -25.71 23.15 4.87
N GLY A 355 -26.69 22.38 4.42
CA GLY A 355 -27.91 22.95 3.79
C GLY A 355 -28.11 22.65 2.31
N MET A 356 -27.23 21.95 1.64
CA MET A 356 -27.50 21.44 0.28
C MET A 356 -28.37 20.17 0.33
N PRO A 357 -29.33 20.01 -0.60
CA PRO A 357 -30.14 18.80 -0.70
C PRO A 357 -29.21 17.57 -0.90
N LEU A 358 -29.54 16.46 -0.22
CA LEU A 358 -28.87 15.16 -0.40
C LEU A 358 -28.84 14.80 -1.88
N GLY A 359 -27.63 14.71 -2.47
CA GLY A 359 -27.42 14.37 -3.87
C GLY A 359 -26.73 15.46 -4.71
N MET A 360 -26.60 16.69 -4.22
CA MET A 360 -25.74 17.72 -4.79
C MET A 360 -24.57 17.96 -3.85
N SER A 361 -23.67 17.01 -3.77
CA SER A 361 -22.37 17.22 -3.13
C SER A 361 -21.69 18.38 -3.84
N GLY A 362 -21.42 19.47 -3.13
CA GLY A 362 -20.53 20.53 -3.59
C GLY A 362 -19.10 20.01 -3.60
N GLY A 363 -18.83 18.96 -4.41
CA GLY A 363 -17.51 18.38 -4.57
C GLY A 363 -16.53 19.42 -5.12
N PRO A 364 -15.22 19.19 -4.94
CA PRO A 364 -14.20 20.12 -5.44
C PRO A 364 -14.33 20.22 -6.96
N LYS A 365 -14.40 21.43 -7.45
CA LYS A 365 -14.54 21.67 -8.89
C LYS A 365 -13.23 21.44 -9.68
N ALA A 366 -12.10 21.37 -8.98
CA ALA A 366 -10.78 21.13 -9.57
C ALA A 366 -9.78 20.61 -8.54
N ALA A 367 -8.84 19.78 -8.98
CA ALA A 367 -7.68 19.42 -8.20
C ALA A 367 -6.70 20.60 -8.13
N THR A 368 -6.11 20.82 -6.97
CA THR A 368 -5.09 21.86 -6.75
C THR A 368 -3.73 21.23 -6.58
N VAL A 369 -2.70 21.84 -7.17
CA VAL A 369 -1.30 21.43 -6.96
C VAL A 369 -0.83 21.93 -5.61
N VAL A 370 -0.27 21.04 -4.80
CA VAL A 370 0.22 21.35 -3.43
C VAL A 370 1.73 21.35 -3.35
N ALA A 371 2.38 20.42 -4.05
CA ALA A 371 3.83 20.35 -4.11
C ALA A 371 4.27 19.86 -5.49
N ASP A 372 5.45 20.31 -5.89
CA ASP A 372 6.17 19.84 -7.06
C ASP A 372 7.50 19.26 -6.60
N LEU A 373 7.69 17.96 -6.86
CA LEU A 373 8.85 17.17 -6.48
C LEU A 373 9.74 16.88 -7.70
N SER A 374 9.73 17.79 -8.67
CA SER A 374 10.62 17.74 -9.84
C SER A 374 12.07 17.67 -9.39
N GLU A 375 12.89 17.14 -10.25
CA GLU A 375 14.31 16.92 -10.01
C GLU A 375 15.01 18.21 -9.60
N THR A 376 15.82 18.10 -8.56
CA THR A 376 16.68 19.18 -8.09
C THR A 376 18.00 18.61 -7.58
N THR A 377 19.06 19.39 -7.64
CA THR A 377 20.37 19.02 -7.11
C THR A 377 20.54 19.67 -5.75
N LEU A 378 20.87 18.86 -4.76
CA LEU A 378 21.21 19.33 -3.42
C LEU A 378 22.71 19.18 -3.20
N ASN A 379 23.35 20.24 -2.70
CA ASN A 379 24.76 20.23 -2.35
C ASN A 379 24.88 19.54 -0.98
N THR A 380 25.53 18.37 -0.95
CA THR A 380 25.84 17.65 0.28
C THR A 380 27.34 17.70 0.55
N PRO A 381 27.80 17.46 1.80
CA PRO A 381 29.22 17.40 2.11
C PRO A 381 29.99 16.36 1.29
N ASP A 382 29.31 15.31 0.82
CA ASP A 382 29.87 14.21 0.04
C ASP A 382 29.79 14.45 -1.49
N GLY A 383 29.26 15.61 -1.91
CA GLY A 383 29.07 15.97 -3.32
C GLY A 383 27.64 16.35 -3.65
N ASP A 384 27.40 16.68 -4.92
CA ASP A 384 26.09 17.01 -5.42
C ASP A 384 25.21 15.77 -5.56
N MET A 385 24.04 15.75 -4.92
CA MET A 385 23.06 14.67 -5.00
C MET A 385 21.82 15.14 -5.77
N ALA A 386 21.48 14.42 -6.83
CA ALA A 386 20.21 14.63 -7.52
C ALA A 386 19.06 13.95 -6.77
N VAL A 387 18.03 14.70 -6.45
CA VAL A 387 16.84 14.22 -5.71
C VAL A 387 15.57 14.59 -6.47
N GLY A 388 14.49 13.85 -6.24
CA GLY A 388 13.20 14.11 -6.87
C GLY A 388 12.82 13.07 -7.93
N GLY A 389 11.70 13.29 -8.58
CA GLY A 389 11.20 12.42 -9.64
C GLY A 389 9.78 11.89 -9.38
N GLU A 390 9.47 10.77 -10.00
CA GLU A 390 8.15 10.14 -9.95
C GLU A 390 7.77 9.71 -8.52
N ILE A 391 6.51 9.93 -8.15
CA ILE A 391 5.98 9.60 -6.84
C ILE A 391 5.39 8.20 -6.89
N GLN A 392 5.94 7.28 -6.08
CA GLN A 392 5.47 5.90 -5.97
C GLN A 392 4.28 5.78 -5.00
N SER A 393 4.40 6.32 -3.79
CA SER A 393 3.36 6.22 -2.78
C SER A 393 3.35 7.41 -1.83
N LEU A 394 2.18 7.64 -1.23
CA LEU A 394 1.92 8.68 -0.25
C LEU A 394 1.43 8.02 1.04
N ALA A 395 1.95 8.44 2.18
CA ALA A 395 1.45 8.04 3.48
C ALA A 395 1.29 9.27 4.38
N TRP A 396 0.11 9.44 4.93
CA TRP A 396 -0.17 10.51 5.88
C TRP A 396 -0.23 9.95 7.29
N ASP A 397 0.42 10.64 8.22
CA ASP A 397 0.36 10.28 9.63
C ASP A 397 -1.06 10.46 10.18
N PRO A 398 -1.55 9.54 11.03
CA PRO A 398 -2.89 9.63 11.60
C PRO A 398 -3.17 10.89 12.44
N THR A 399 -2.13 11.54 12.97
CA THR A 399 -2.29 12.82 13.66
C THR A 399 -2.46 14.01 12.70
N GLY A 400 -2.11 13.81 11.43
CA GLY A 400 -2.14 14.85 10.41
C GLY A 400 -0.94 15.78 10.40
N GLU A 401 0.11 15.50 11.18
CA GLU A 401 1.27 16.36 11.32
C GLU A 401 2.36 16.12 10.28
N ARG A 402 2.44 14.88 9.75
CA ARG A 402 3.50 14.48 8.81
C ARG A 402 2.92 13.75 7.60
N LEU A 403 3.48 14.07 6.44
CA LEU A 403 3.25 13.37 5.18
C LEU A 403 4.58 12.80 4.69
N ALA A 404 4.64 11.51 4.45
CA ALA A 404 5.77 10.85 3.82
C ALA A 404 5.46 10.55 2.36
N VAL A 405 6.43 10.78 1.48
CA VAL A 405 6.32 10.59 0.03
C VAL A 405 7.49 9.72 -0.43
N LEU A 406 7.19 8.53 -0.92
CA LEU A 406 8.19 7.66 -1.52
C LEU A 406 8.42 8.07 -2.97
N LEU A 407 9.64 8.49 -3.26
CA LEU A 407 10.11 8.84 -4.60
C LEU A 407 10.76 7.64 -5.25
N LYS A 408 10.39 7.38 -6.50
CA LYS A 408 10.97 6.32 -7.31
C LYS A 408 12.36 6.74 -7.77
N GLY A 409 13.34 5.92 -7.47
CA GLY A 409 14.71 6.12 -7.97
C GLY A 409 14.81 5.83 -9.46
N ASP A 410 15.88 6.29 -10.05
CA ASP A 410 16.28 5.99 -11.41
C ASP A 410 17.78 5.67 -11.41
N ALA A 411 18.08 4.37 -11.47
CA ALA A 411 19.45 3.89 -11.40
C ALA A 411 20.27 4.33 -12.63
N GLU A 412 19.63 4.49 -13.81
CA GLU A 412 20.29 4.95 -15.04
C GLU A 412 20.69 6.43 -14.93
N ALA A 413 19.87 7.24 -14.28
CA ALA A 413 20.15 8.64 -14.00
C ALA A 413 20.95 8.86 -12.70
N GLY A 414 21.37 7.79 -12.00
CA GLY A 414 22.12 7.90 -10.73
C GLY A 414 21.32 8.47 -9.56
N ARG A 415 19.98 8.39 -9.62
CA ARG A 415 19.10 8.90 -8.58
C ARG A 415 18.62 7.77 -7.67
N PRO A 416 18.91 7.83 -6.36
CA PRO A 416 18.43 6.83 -5.43
C PRO A 416 16.92 7.02 -5.16
N ALA A 417 16.22 5.91 -4.93
CA ALA A 417 14.89 5.97 -4.32
C ALA A 417 15.01 6.47 -2.88
N MET A 418 14.13 7.41 -2.49
CA MET A 418 14.17 8.01 -1.16
C MET A 418 12.78 8.43 -0.68
N ILE A 419 12.67 8.74 0.59
CA ILE A 419 11.43 9.22 1.19
C ILE A 419 11.61 10.69 1.57
N ALA A 420 10.77 11.57 0.99
CA ALA A 420 10.66 12.96 1.38
C ALA A 420 9.58 13.09 2.47
N VAL A 421 9.90 13.77 3.55
CA VAL A 421 8.97 13.99 4.67
C VAL A 421 8.61 15.47 4.75
N PHE A 422 7.31 15.74 4.86
CA PHE A 422 6.74 17.07 4.98
C PHE A 422 6.03 17.22 6.31
N LYS A 423 6.12 18.39 6.89
CA LYS A 423 5.18 18.86 7.90
C LYS A 423 3.94 19.39 7.22
N THR A 424 2.78 19.00 7.67
CA THR A 424 1.51 19.48 7.14
C THR A 424 0.96 20.59 8.02
N GLN A 425 0.52 21.66 7.39
CA GLN A 425 -0.18 22.76 8.06
C GLN A 425 -1.55 22.92 7.45
N ILE A 426 -2.60 22.80 8.25
CA ILE A 426 -3.98 22.85 7.77
C ILE A 426 -4.56 24.26 7.87
N ASN A 427 -4.21 25.01 8.91
CA ASN A 427 -4.72 26.35 9.19
C ASN A 427 -3.59 27.40 9.07
N PRO A 428 -3.85 28.60 8.50
CA PRO A 428 -5.11 29.11 7.90
C PRO A 428 -5.39 28.54 6.50
N ALA A 429 -4.39 27.96 5.83
CA ALA A 429 -4.50 27.32 4.53
C ALA A 429 -3.64 26.06 4.52
N PHE A 430 -4.04 25.06 3.75
CA PHE A 430 -3.27 23.84 3.60
C PHE A 430 -1.94 24.12 2.93
N LYS A 431 -0.85 23.73 3.58
CA LYS A 431 0.52 23.85 3.07
C LYS A 431 1.33 22.63 3.48
N LEU A 432 2.24 22.23 2.61
CA LEU A 432 3.30 21.28 2.89
C LEU A 432 4.59 22.06 3.14
N LEU A 433 5.23 21.79 4.25
CA LEU A 433 6.51 22.39 4.62
C LEU A 433 7.59 21.30 4.61
N PRO A 434 8.75 21.53 4.01
CA PRO A 434 9.81 20.54 3.96
C PRO A 434 10.33 20.23 5.37
N CYS A 435 10.52 18.94 5.66
CA CYS A 435 11.20 18.48 6.89
C CYS A 435 12.58 17.91 6.60
N GLY A 436 12.67 16.96 5.67
CA GLY A 436 13.90 16.29 5.32
C GLY A 436 13.68 15.00 4.57
N PHE A 437 14.75 14.26 4.34
CA PHE A 437 14.73 12.99 3.65
C PHE A 437 15.05 11.84 4.61
N VAL A 438 14.39 10.70 4.39
CA VAL A 438 14.73 9.44 5.04
C VAL A 438 15.38 8.55 4.00
N HIS A 439 16.61 8.17 4.24
CA HIS A 439 17.36 7.23 3.42
C HIS A 439 17.91 6.09 4.29
N GLY A 440 18.20 4.96 3.68
CA GLY A 440 18.73 3.79 4.35
C GLY A 440 20.25 3.74 4.33
N GLU A 441 20.77 2.57 4.69
CA GLU A 441 22.19 2.25 4.51
C GLU A 441 22.60 2.36 3.04
N THR A 442 23.88 2.62 2.78
CA THR A 442 24.42 2.72 1.42
C THR A 442 24.03 1.51 0.57
N GLY A 443 23.43 1.76 -0.60
CA GLY A 443 22.97 0.70 -1.52
C GLY A 443 21.64 0.06 -1.15
N THR A 444 20.92 0.57 -0.14
CA THR A 444 19.55 0.13 0.17
C THR A 444 18.52 1.14 -0.30
N GLU A 445 17.42 0.64 -0.85
CA GLU A 445 16.30 1.45 -1.33
C GLU A 445 15.04 1.22 -0.50
N PRO A 446 14.25 2.25 -0.21
CA PRO A 446 12.96 2.07 0.42
C PRO A 446 11.99 1.41 -0.57
N ARG A 447 11.27 0.39 -0.11
CA ARG A 447 10.30 -0.37 -0.92
C ARG A 447 8.86 -0.12 -0.51
N LEU A 448 8.62 0.03 0.77
CA LEU A 448 7.30 0.24 1.35
C LEU A 448 7.43 1.11 2.59
N MET A 449 6.46 1.98 2.80
CA MET A 449 6.37 2.81 3.99
C MET A 449 4.96 2.84 4.57
N GLN A 450 4.86 2.92 5.89
CA GLN A 450 3.58 3.08 6.59
C GLN A 450 3.79 3.77 7.94
N PHE A 451 2.90 4.67 8.32
CA PHE A 451 2.91 5.23 9.68
C PHE A 451 2.28 4.25 10.70
N ASN A 452 2.87 4.24 11.90
CA ASN A 452 2.31 3.50 13.03
C ASN A 452 1.14 4.29 13.65
N PRO A 453 -0.09 3.75 13.62
CA PRO A 453 -1.27 4.46 14.12
C PRO A 453 -1.29 4.59 15.65
N ASN A 454 -0.47 3.83 16.37
CA ASN A 454 -0.49 3.76 17.82
C ASN A 454 0.71 4.44 18.49
N TYR A 455 1.50 5.20 17.76
CA TYR A 455 2.64 5.91 18.32
C TYR A 455 2.19 7.16 19.07
N LYS A 456 2.55 7.26 20.36
CA LYS A 456 2.03 8.29 21.27
C LYS A 456 2.88 9.56 21.37
N HIS A 457 4.14 9.49 20.93
CA HIS A 457 5.10 10.58 21.14
C HIS A 457 5.34 11.45 19.89
N GLY A 458 4.44 11.37 18.93
CA GLY A 458 4.54 12.06 17.66
C GLY A 458 4.09 11.19 16.51
N ALA A 459 4.86 11.11 15.41
CA ALA A 459 4.66 10.20 14.31
C ALA A 459 5.80 9.19 14.22
N GLN A 460 5.51 7.94 13.86
CA GLN A 460 6.52 6.92 13.62
C GLN A 460 6.34 6.33 12.23
N LEU A 461 7.31 6.55 11.36
CA LEU A 461 7.34 5.99 10.01
C LEU A 461 8.06 4.65 10.03
N THR A 462 7.39 3.60 9.58
CA THR A 462 7.98 2.28 9.32
C THR A 462 8.36 2.19 7.87
N VAL A 463 9.61 1.83 7.60
CA VAL A 463 10.16 1.67 6.25
C VAL A 463 10.67 0.25 6.06
N CYS A 464 10.23 -0.41 5.00
CA CYS A 464 10.75 -1.70 4.56
C CYS A 464 11.77 -1.44 3.44
N TRP A 465 13.00 -1.91 3.62
CA TRP A 465 14.13 -1.70 2.71
C TRP A 465 14.35 -2.86 1.75
N SER A 466 15.03 -2.62 0.65
CA SER A 466 15.35 -3.61 -0.38
C SER A 466 16.14 -4.83 0.14
N ASN A 467 16.95 -4.63 1.18
CA ASN A 467 17.70 -5.72 1.84
C ASN A 467 16.83 -6.59 2.76
N GLY A 468 15.53 -6.26 2.93
CA GLY A 468 14.60 -6.95 3.84
C GLY A 468 14.63 -6.46 5.28
N LYS A 469 15.39 -5.41 5.59
CA LYS A 469 15.38 -4.76 6.89
C LYS A 469 14.12 -3.89 7.02
N ILE A 470 13.50 -3.91 8.20
CA ILE A 470 12.40 -3.01 8.55
C ILE A 470 12.89 -2.08 9.65
N THR A 471 12.82 -0.78 9.40
CA THR A 471 13.22 0.25 10.37
C THR A 471 12.03 1.12 10.76
N HIS A 472 12.12 1.69 11.95
CA HIS A 472 11.12 2.60 12.49
C HIS A 472 11.78 3.95 12.76
N VAL A 473 11.32 4.99 12.06
CA VAL A 473 11.84 6.36 12.18
C VAL A 473 10.84 7.18 12.99
N PRO A 474 11.17 7.53 14.24
CA PRO A 474 10.31 8.36 15.09
C PRO A 474 10.47 9.85 14.75
N PHE A 475 9.36 10.56 14.71
CA PHE A 475 9.28 12.01 14.66
C PHE A 475 8.65 12.50 15.96
N CYS A 476 9.48 13.00 16.88
CA CYS A 476 9.00 13.51 18.16
C CYS A 476 8.46 14.94 17.99
N PHE A 477 7.26 15.20 18.50
CA PHE A 477 6.70 16.54 18.52
C PHE A 477 6.96 17.15 19.89
N MET A 478 7.80 18.18 19.94
CA MET A 478 7.96 18.94 21.17
C MET A 478 6.64 19.68 21.48
N PRO A 479 6.07 19.54 22.68
CA PRO A 479 4.97 20.39 23.09
C PRO A 479 5.47 21.82 23.01
N GLY A 480 4.80 22.66 22.19
CA GLY A 480 5.17 24.06 22.04
C GLY A 480 5.23 24.71 23.41
N LEU A 481 6.34 25.30 23.76
CA LEU A 481 6.46 26.24 24.89
C LEU A 481 5.51 27.40 24.61
N GLY A 482 4.24 27.20 24.94
CA GLY A 482 3.22 28.24 24.95
C GLY A 482 3.52 29.21 26.05
N GLY A 483 3.95 30.41 25.69
CA GLY A 483 3.79 31.61 26.49
C GLY A 483 4.56 31.70 27.77
N SER A 484 5.83 32.08 27.69
CA SER A 484 6.45 32.90 28.75
C SER A 484 6.74 34.31 28.21
N PRO A 485 6.57 35.36 29.03
CA PRO A 485 6.75 36.73 28.59
C PRO A 485 8.20 37.00 28.23
N SER A 486 8.40 37.64 27.10
CA SER A 486 9.71 38.07 26.58
C SER A 486 10.49 38.89 27.62
N PRO A 487 11.75 38.53 27.90
CA PRO A 487 12.66 39.46 28.57
C PRO A 487 13.14 40.53 27.58
N PRO A 488 13.51 41.73 28.07
CA PRO A 488 13.80 42.86 27.21
C PRO A 488 15.08 42.68 26.41
N LEU A 489 15.05 43.17 25.19
CA LEU A 489 16.13 43.24 24.20
C LEU A 489 17.48 43.71 24.79
N SER A 490 18.49 42.86 24.73
CA SER A 490 19.89 43.29 24.67
C SER A 490 20.44 42.95 23.29
N GLN A 491 20.91 43.94 22.60
CA GLN A 491 21.50 43.89 21.26
C GLN A 491 22.74 42.98 21.24
N GLY A 492 22.81 42.12 20.21
CA GLY A 492 24.07 41.52 19.76
C GLY A 492 24.08 40.02 19.68
N ARG A 493 24.15 39.51 18.45
CA ARG A 493 24.35 38.14 17.97
C ARG A 493 23.10 37.35 17.65
N THR A 494 22.59 37.59 16.45
CA THR A 494 21.57 36.80 15.79
C THR A 494 22.11 36.31 14.44
N ALA A 495 22.78 35.16 14.43
CA ALA A 495 23.02 34.45 13.18
C ALA A 495 23.07 32.91 13.30
N ASP A 496 23.35 32.36 14.50
CA ASP A 496 23.67 30.92 14.60
C ASP A 496 22.58 30.03 15.24
N TYR A 497 21.46 30.60 15.72
CA TYR A 497 20.44 29.79 16.42
C TYR A 497 19.30 29.26 15.57
N ALA A 498 19.09 29.78 14.38
CA ALA A 498 17.99 29.33 13.52
C ALA A 498 18.26 27.96 12.86
N ASN A 499 19.53 27.58 12.69
CA ASN A 499 19.91 26.31 12.08
C ASN A 499 19.98 25.13 13.05
N GLN A 500 20.18 25.37 14.34
CA GLN A 500 20.31 24.29 15.33
C GLN A 500 18.97 23.69 15.75
N THR A 501 17.87 24.44 15.70
CA THR A 501 16.56 23.95 16.11
C THR A 501 15.93 23.02 15.09
N LEU A 502 16.28 23.11 13.80
CA LEU A 502 15.81 22.20 12.76
C LEU A 502 16.50 20.83 12.79
N TYR A 503 17.75 20.78 13.30
CA TYR A 503 18.50 19.53 13.39
C TYR A 503 18.14 18.68 14.61
N THR A 504 17.65 19.28 15.68
CA THR A 504 17.27 18.56 16.91
C THR A 504 15.93 17.82 16.75
N GLU A 505 15.04 18.24 15.83
CA GLU A 505 13.80 17.52 15.56
C GLU A 505 13.99 16.23 14.73
N LEU A 506 15.17 16.04 14.10
CA LEU A 506 15.49 14.88 13.27
C LEU A 506 16.39 13.85 13.99
N ILE A 507 17.00 14.20 15.12
CA ILE A 507 18.03 13.38 15.78
C ILE A 507 17.59 12.89 17.18
N SER A 508 16.52 13.39 17.75
CA SER A 508 16.02 12.92 19.06
C SER A 508 14.69 12.17 18.99
#